data_55d703a86579b71bd395ea171dd8774b
#
_entry.id   55d703a86579b71bd395ea171dd8774b
#
_cell.length_a   1.000
_cell.length_b   1.000
_cell.length_c   1.000
_cell.angle_alpha   90.00
_cell.angle_beta   90.00
_cell.angle_gamma   90.00
#
_symmetry.space_group_name_H-M   'P 1'
#
loop_
_entity.id
_entity.type
_entity.pdbx_description
1 polymer ?
#
loop_
_entity_poly.entity_id
_entity_poly.type
_entity_poly.pdbx_seq_one_letter_code
_entity_poly.pdbx_strand_id
1 'polypeptide(L)'
;GGRLKPSCYDDYAEYFVKLIQTMEAEGFDIHGITMQNEPLNPGNSMSLVMPWQDQKEFVKVLGPAMDKAGLADVEILLFDHNFNYDGKEGQDNYPLNIYADPEAYKWADGSAWHNYSGSVTELNEIYATHPEKKIYFTEASIGEWIGGWENRWDFNFLSNCLVPDFSTMFLGVLSRGGRGSVLWNLMLDDKRGPYSRHDGSCKTCYGGVTINSADYKTIVKNSHWFDCAHASVALKPGARRMEHKSFELPSGIELQMYLNPDNTVGVLICNNSSKNQDFVFASTKHTVKYNVPAKSIASLIWQE
;
A
#
# COMPACT_ATOMS: atom_id res chain seq x y z
N GLY A 1 -0.54 -18.41 15.86
CA GLY A 1 -1.40 -17.39 16.33
C GLY A 1 -2.44 -17.77 17.35
N GLY A 2 -2.54 -16.97 18.38
CA GLY A 2 -3.64 -16.97 19.34
C GLY A 2 -4.57 -15.79 19.06
N ARG A 3 -5.44 -15.49 20.03
CA ARG A 3 -6.29 -14.28 20.01
C ARG A 3 -5.96 -13.41 21.21
N LEU A 4 -6.06 -12.10 21.04
CA LEU A 4 -5.93 -11.15 22.15
C LEU A 4 -7.13 -11.34 23.10
N LYS A 5 -6.85 -11.53 24.38
CA LYS A 5 -7.92 -11.65 25.40
C LYS A 5 -8.53 -10.28 25.64
N PRO A 6 -9.85 -10.13 25.72
CA PRO A 6 -10.49 -8.84 26.02
C PRO A 6 -9.98 -8.19 27.32
N SER A 7 -9.62 -9.01 28.33
CA SER A 7 -9.02 -8.52 29.58
C SER A 7 -7.61 -7.90 29.42
N CYS A 8 -7.00 -7.98 28.24
CA CYS A 8 -5.69 -7.42 27.93
C CYS A 8 -5.79 -6.26 26.92
N TYR A 9 -6.98 -5.78 26.60
CA TYR A 9 -7.13 -4.68 25.64
C TYR A 9 -6.50 -3.38 26.14
N ASP A 10 -6.68 -3.05 27.42
CA ASP A 10 -6.07 -1.86 28.02
C ASP A 10 -4.52 -1.94 27.99
N ASP A 11 -3.96 -3.09 28.35
CA ASP A 11 -2.51 -3.32 28.32
C ASP A 11 -1.95 -3.22 26.89
N TYR A 12 -2.69 -3.74 25.92
CA TYR A 12 -2.26 -3.72 24.51
C TYR A 12 -2.40 -2.33 23.90
N ALA A 13 -3.40 -1.55 24.30
CA ALA A 13 -3.52 -0.13 23.94
C ALA A 13 -2.36 0.70 24.53
N GLU A 14 -2.01 0.45 25.80
CA GLU A 14 -0.84 1.10 26.43
C GLU A 14 0.47 0.72 25.71
N TYR A 15 0.61 -0.51 25.22
CA TYR A 15 1.76 -0.92 24.41
C TYR A 15 1.88 -0.04 23.14
N PHE A 16 0.79 0.20 22.40
CA PHE A 16 0.84 1.09 21.23
C PHE A 16 1.21 2.53 21.60
N VAL A 17 0.65 3.06 22.66
CA VAL A 17 1.01 4.40 23.14
C VAL A 17 2.51 4.48 23.44
N LYS A 18 3.04 3.52 24.19
CA LYS A 18 4.48 3.47 24.52
C LYS A 18 5.36 3.28 23.29
N LEU A 19 4.93 2.43 22.34
CA LEU A 19 5.65 2.21 21.07
C LEU A 19 5.79 3.54 20.31
N ILE A 20 4.68 4.24 20.09
CA ILE A 20 4.66 5.49 19.34
C ILE A 20 5.54 6.53 20.03
N GLN A 21 5.34 6.77 21.33
CA GLN A 21 6.12 7.73 22.12
C GLN A 21 7.62 7.42 22.12
N THR A 22 7.99 6.12 22.15
CA THR A 22 9.40 5.71 22.08
C THR A 22 9.99 5.99 20.71
N MET A 23 9.25 5.70 19.63
CA MET A 23 9.71 5.98 18.27
C MET A 23 9.85 7.48 18.00
N GLU A 24 8.90 8.29 18.48
CA GLU A 24 8.96 9.74 18.37
C GLU A 24 10.15 10.33 19.16
N ALA A 25 10.44 9.80 20.35
CA ALA A 25 11.61 10.20 21.13
C ALA A 25 12.94 9.89 20.42
N GLU A 26 12.97 8.88 19.56
CA GLU A 26 14.11 8.54 18.69
C GLU A 26 14.12 9.35 17.37
N GLY A 27 13.15 10.25 17.17
CA GLY A 27 13.06 11.13 16.01
C GLY A 27 12.29 10.57 14.81
N PHE A 28 11.47 9.56 15.01
CA PHE A 28 10.61 8.98 13.97
C PHE A 28 9.16 9.44 14.18
N ASP A 29 8.67 10.32 13.31
CA ASP A 29 7.26 10.71 13.30
C ASP A 29 6.40 9.53 12.85
N ILE A 30 5.50 9.07 13.71
CA ILE A 30 4.56 7.99 13.40
C ILE A 30 3.27 8.59 12.86
N HIS A 31 3.01 8.39 11.59
CA HIS A 31 1.82 8.91 10.92
C HIS A 31 0.56 8.08 11.20
N GLY A 32 0.71 6.77 11.28
CA GLY A 32 -0.39 5.85 11.50
C GLY A 32 0.07 4.46 11.90
N ILE A 33 -0.84 3.70 12.44
CA ILE A 33 -0.61 2.31 12.85
C ILE A 33 -1.73 1.41 12.33
N THR A 34 -1.42 0.12 12.16
CA THR A 34 -2.41 -0.94 12.07
C THR A 34 -2.38 -1.76 13.37
N MET A 35 -3.55 -2.21 13.84
CA MET A 35 -3.64 -2.90 15.12
C MET A 35 -3.09 -4.31 15.07
N GLN A 36 -3.08 -4.93 13.89
CA GLN A 36 -2.61 -6.29 13.67
C GLN A 36 -2.31 -6.52 12.20
N ASN A 37 -1.07 -6.92 11.90
CA ASN A 37 -0.72 -7.39 10.55
C ASN A 37 -1.42 -8.71 10.25
N GLU A 38 -2.08 -8.79 9.11
CA GLU A 38 -2.81 -9.96 8.61
C GLU A 38 -3.69 -10.65 9.67
N PRO A 39 -4.70 -9.94 10.20
CA PRO A 39 -5.47 -10.38 11.37
C PRO A 39 -6.24 -11.68 11.16
N LEU A 40 -6.39 -12.16 9.93
CA LEU A 40 -7.06 -13.42 9.60
C LEU A 40 -6.09 -14.57 9.32
N ASN A 41 -4.78 -14.33 9.40
CA ASN A 41 -3.73 -15.30 9.13
C ASN A 41 -3.11 -15.84 10.45
N PRO A 42 -3.44 -17.04 10.89
CA PRO A 42 -2.86 -17.64 12.10
C PRO A 42 -1.44 -18.16 11.90
N GLY A 43 -0.95 -18.20 10.66
CA GLY A 43 0.32 -18.82 10.28
C GLY A 43 1.55 -17.94 10.48
N ASN A 44 1.39 -16.62 10.62
CA ASN A 44 2.51 -15.72 10.83
C ASN A 44 3.08 -15.84 12.24
N SER A 45 4.41 -15.82 12.35
CA SER A 45 5.10 -15.78 13.64
C SER A 45 4.78 -14.47 14.38
N MET A 46 4.53 -14.57 15.68
CA MET A 46 4.13 -13.45 16.56
C MET A 46 2.83 -12.74 16.13
N SER A 47 2.01 -13.36 15.28
CA SER A 47 0.73 -12.84 14.84
C SER A 47 -0.41 -13.25 15.79
N LEU A 48 -1.43 -12.40 15.87
CA LEU A 48 -2.68 -12.66 16.56
C LEU A 48 -3.81 -12.77 15.53
N VAL A 49 -4.71 -13.73 15.70
CA VAL A 49 -5.96 -13.72 14.96
C VAL A 49 -6.87 -12.68 15.59
N MET A 50 -7.33 -11.72 14.79
CA MET A 50 -8.18 -10.62 15.24
C MET A 50 -9.33 -10.44 14.23
N PRO A 51 -10.44 -11.21 14.33
CA PRO A 51 -11.61 -11.01 13.49
C PRO A 51 -12.14 -9.58 13.62
N TRP A 52 -12.95 -9.11 12.64
CA TRP A 52 -13.49 -7.75 12.68
C TRP A 52 -14.26 -7.44 13.98
N GLN A 53 -14.91 -8.45 14.58
CA GLN A 53 -15.61 -8.31 15.85
C GLN A 53 -14.67 -7.91 17.00
N ASP A 54 -13.49 -8.55 17.06
CA ASP A 54 -12.47 -8.26 18.09
C ASP A 54 -11.81 -6.92 17.81
N GLN A 55 -11.46 -6.63 16.53
CA GLN A 55 -10.85 -5.36 16.14
C GLN A 55 -11.79 -4.18 16.41
N LYS A 56 -13.09 -4.35 16.17
CA LYS A 56 -14.13 -3.38 16.51
C LYS A 56 -14.15 -3.04 18.00
N GLU A 57 -14.09 -4.03 18.86
CA GLU A 57 -14.07 -3.77 20.31
C GLU A 57 -12.71 -3.18 20.76
N PHE A 58 -11.62 -3.62 20.15
CA PHE A 58 -10.29 -3.11 20.50
C PHE A 58 -10.08 -1.66 20.07
N VAL A 59 -10.55 -1.24 18.90
CA VAL A 59 -10.41 0.15 18.47
C VAL A 59 -11.13 1.14 19.41
N LYS A 60 -12.22 0.71 20.05
CA LYS A 60 -12.94 1.51 21.07
C LYS A 60 -12.15 1.68 22.38
N VAL A 61 -11.12 0.87 22.60
CA VAL A 61 -10.19 1.00 23.75
C VAL A 61 -8.95 1.77 23.32
N LEU A 62 -8.40 1.43 22.14
CA LEU A 62 -7.16 2.03 21.64
C LEU A 62 -7.32 3.52 21.33
N GLY A 63 -8.40 3.91 20.63
CA GLY A 63 -8.63 5.31 20.26
C GLY A 63 -8.63 6.27 21.45
N PRO A 64 -9.45 6.04 22.51
CA PRO A 64 -9.41 6.86 23.72
C PRO A 64 -8.07 6.84 24.43
N ALA A 65 -7.33 5.73 24.42
CA ALA A 65 -6.02 5.65 25.04
C ALA A 65 -4.98 6.53 24.31
N MET A 66 -5.00 6.51 22.98
CA MET A 66 -4.15 7.37 22.15
C MET A 66 -4.50 8.85 22.32
N ASP A 67 -5.78 9.21 22.29
CA ASP A 67 -6.25 10.58 22.49
C ASP A 67 -5.81 11.12 23.87
N LYS A 68 -6.01 10.34 24.93
CA LYS A 68 -5.56 10.68 26.29
C LYS A 68 -4.04 10.86 26.38
N ALA A 69 -3.28 10.15 25.56
CA ALA A 69 -1.82 10.25 25.52
C ALA A 69 -1.30 11.40 24.64
N GLY A 70 -2.20 12.18 24.02
CA GLY A 70 -1.84 13.28 23.12
C GLY A 70 -1.45 12.81 21.71
N LEU A 71 -1.84 11.60 21.31
CA LEU A 71 -1.53 10.97 20.03
C LEU A 71 -2.74 10.93 19.09
N ALA A 72 -3.67 11.89 19.22
CA ALA A 72 -4.88 11.97 18.42
C ALA A 72 -4.61 12.17 16.90
N ASP A 73 -3.44 12.67 16.55
CA ASP A 73 -3.03 12.88 15.15
C ASP A 73 -2.45 11.62 14.48
N VAL A 74 -2.20 10.56 15.24
CA VAL A 74 -1.72 9.28 14.72
C VAL A 74 -2.90 8.44 14.25
N GLU A 75 -2.93 8.12 12.97
CA GLU A 75 -4.05 7.41 12.35
C GLU A 75 -4.16 5.95 12.82
N ILE A 76 -5.38 5.50 13.10
CA ILE A 76 -5.69 4.09 13.36
C ILE A 76 -6.32 3.49 12.12
N LEU A 77 -5.58 2.56 11.47
CA LEU A 77 -6.01 1.89 10.26
C LEU A 77 -6.51 0.48 10.58
N LEU A 78 -7.70 0.18 10.08
CA LEU A 78 -8.35 -1.11 10.25
C LEU A 78 -7.78 -2.16 9.29
N PHE A 79 -8.00 -3.41 9.60
CA PHE A 79 -7.76 -4.58 8.77
C PHE A 79 -6.27 -4.89 8.59
N ASP A 80 -5.63 -4.46 7.48
CA ASP A 80 -4.23 -4.75 7.15
C ASP A 80 -4.03 -6.16 6.59
N HIS A 81 -4.81 -6.53 5.56
CA HIS A 81 -4.81 -7.85 4.97
C HIS A 81 -5.31 -7.85 3.51
N ASN A 82 -5.45 -9.05 2.93
CA ASN A 82 -5.81 -9.29 1.54
C ASN A 82 -7.19 -8.82 1.13
N PHE A 83 -7.33 -8.36 -0.11
CA PHE A 83 -8.59 -7.83 -0.67
C PHE A 83 -9.79 -8.79 -0.57
N ASN A 84 -9.57 -10.09 -0.47
CA ASN A 84 -10.66 -11.09 -0.36
C ASN A 84 -10.85 -11.64 1.06
N TYR A 85 -10.32 -10.96 2.09
CA TYR A 85 -10.45 -11.38 3.50
C TYR A 85 -9.98 -12.82 3.74
N ASP A 86 -9.03 -13.31 2.90
CA ASP A 86 -8.54 -14.71 2.87
C ASP A 86 -9.65 -15.77 2.73
N GLY A 87 -10.82 -15.39 2.21
CA GLY A 87 -11.99 -16.27 2.13
C GLY A 87 -12.45 -16.79 3.49
N LYS A 88 -12.19 -16.05 4.57
CA LYS A 88 -12.61 -16.46 5.92
C LYS A 88 -14.09 -16.21 6.13
N GLU A 89 -14.81 -17.25 6.47
CA GLU A 89 -16.26 -17.20 6.71
C GLU A 89 -16.62 -16.10 7.71
N GLY A 90 -17.59 -15.26 7.36
CA GLY A 90 -18.09 -14.17 8.19
C GLY A 90 -17.13 -13.00 8.40
N GLN A 91 -16.07 -12.91 7.59
CA GLN A 91 -15.09 -11.81 7.65
C GLN A 91 -15.17 -10.87 6.45
N ASP A 92 -16.03 -11.14 5.48
CA ASP A 92 -16.27 -10.25 4.36
C ASP A 92 -16.68 -8.85 4.83
N ASN A 93 -16.30 -7.83 4.07
CA ASN A 93 -16.58 -6.43 4.40
C ASN A 93 -16.01 -5.98 5.77
N TYR A 94 -14.88 -6.52 6.16
CA TYR A 94 -14.28 -6.33 7.48
C TYR A 94 -14.26 -4.86 7.94
N PRO A 95 -13.71 -3.87 7.19
CA PRO A 95 -13.76 -2.46 7.60
C PRO A 95 -15.18 -1.90 7.65
N LEU A 96 -16.06 -2.25 6.70
CA LEU A 96 -17.43 -1.75 6.66
C LEU A 96 -18.25 -2.22 7.86
N ASN A 97 -18.05 -3.46 8.30
CA ASN A 97 -18.69 -3.99 9.51
C ASN A 97 -18.25 -3.23 10.77
N ILE A 98 -17.02 -2.75 10.82
CA ILE A 98 -16.52 -1.93 11.93
C ILE A 98 -17.06 -0.51 11.81
N TYR A 99 -17.10 0.08 10.61
CA TYR A 99 -17.65 1.41 10.37
C TYR A 99 -19.16 1.49 10.69
N ALA A 100 -19.88 0.38 10.65
CA ALA A 100 -21.28 0.33 11.05
C ALA A 100 -21.52 0.58 12.56
N ASP A 101 -20.50 0.46 13.40
CA ASP A 101 -20.56 0.80 14.84
C ASP A 101 -20.11 2.26 15.04
N PRO A 102 -20.98 3.20 15.47
CA PRO A 102 -20.64 4.62 15.58
C PRO A 102 -19.47 4.92 16.54
N GLU A 103 -19.31 4.12 17.61
CA GLU A 103 -18.20 4.33 18.56
C GLU A 103 -16.87 3.85 17.96
N ALA A 104 -16.87 2.73 17.24
CA ALA A 104 -15.68 2.28 16.52
C ALA A 104 -15.34 3.20 15.34
N TYR A 105 -16.35 3.65 14.60
CA TYR A 105 -16.20 4.57 13.47
C TYR A 105 -15.44 5.84 13.86
N LYS A 106 -15.76 6.39 15.02
CA LYS A 106 -15.14 7.62 15.54
C LYS A 106 -13.62 7.53 15.63
N TRP A 107 -13.08 6.35 15.94
CA TRP A 107 -11.67 6.13 16.21
C TRP A 107 -10.90 5.51 15.04
N ALA A 108 -11.60 5.01 14.03
CA ALA A 108 -10.99 4.42 12.86
C ALA A 108 -10.79 5.47 11.76
N ASP A 109 -9.54 5.81 11.43
CA ASP A 109 -9.22 6.80 10.40
C ASP A 109 -9.33 6.24 8.99
N GLY A 110 -9.09 4.95 8.84
CA GLY A 110 -9.09 4.31 7.53
C GLY A 110 -8.90 2.81 7.60
N SER A 111 -8.47 2.24 6.47
CA SER A 111 -8.17 0.81 6.32
C SER A 111 -6.90 0.57 5.51
N ALA A 112 -6.24 -0.53 5.82
CA ALA A 112 -4.98 -0.98 5.22
C ALA A 112 -5.17 -2.30 4.48
N TRP A 113 -4.46 -2.49 3.35
CA TRP A 113 -4.72 -3.55 2.39
C TRP A 113 -3.48 -4.18 1.80
N HIS A 114 -3.55 -5.52 1.58
CA HIS A 114 -2.52 -6.32 0.94
C HIS A 114 -3.02 -6.92 -0.38
N ASN A 115 -2.10 -7.34 -1.26
CA ASN A 115 -2.41 -7.87 -2.59
C ASN A 115 -1.87 -9.29 -2.81
N TYR A 116 -1.99 -10.17 -1.83
CA TYR A 116 -1.66 -11.58 -2.05
C TYR A 116 -2.85 -12.39 -2.55
N SER A 117 -4.07 -11.88 -2.40
CA SER A 117 -5.31 -12.50 -2.84
C SER A 117 -6.44 -11.49 -2.99
N GLY A 118 -7.38 -11.78 -3.90
CA GLY A 118 -8.53 -10.91 -4.16
C GLY A 118 -8.28 -9.89 -5.27
N SER A 119 -9.01 -8.78 -5.24
CA SER A 119 -8.95 -7.72 -6.26
C SER A 119 -9.08 -6.36 -5.61
N VAL A 120 -8.32 -5.39 -6.14
CA VAL A 120 -8.40 -3.98 -5.72
C VAL A 120 -9.81 -3.37 -5.88
N THR A 121 -10.70 -4.02 -6.63
CA THR A 121 -12.11 -3.62 -6.76
C THR A 121 -12.89 -3.72 -5.46
N GLU A 122 -12.39 -4.44 -4.46
CA GLU A 122 -12.94 -4.49 -3.10
C GLU A 122 -13.02 -3.10 -2.47
N LEU A 123 -12.09 -2.23 -2.81
CA LEU A 123 -12.08 -0.85 -2.33
C LEU A 123 -13.21 0.02 -2.90
N ASN A 124 -13.94 -0.42 -3.94
CA ASN A 124 -14.98 0.39 -4.57
C ASN A 124 -16.09 0.75 -3.60
N GLU A 125 -16.58 -0.22 -2.83
CA GLU A 125 -17.68 -0.01 -1.88
C GLU A 125 -17.24 0.89 -0.73
N ILE A 126 -16.03 0.67 -0.18
CA ILE A 126 -15.47 1.50 0.88
C ILE A 126 -15.36 2.96 0.42
N TYR A 127 -14.77 3.18 -0.74
CA TYR A 127 -14.60 4.53 -1.28
C TYR A 127 -15.95 5.21 -1.62
N ALA A 128 -16.93 4.44 -2.09
CA ALA A 128 -18.24 4.98 -2.43
C ALA A 128 -19.08 5.34 -1.19
N THR A 129 -18.97 4.56 -0.11
CA THR A 129 -19.80 4.71 1.10
C THR A 129 -19.12 5.55 2.19
N HIS A 130 -17.79 5.53 2.24
CA HIS A 130 -16.98 6.23 3.24
C HIS A 130 -15.80 6.97 2.61
N PRO A 131 -16.03 7.95 1.71
CA PRO A 131 -14.97 8.66 0.99
C PRO A 131 -14.06 9.50 1.90
N GLU A 132 -14.50 9.79 3.12
CA GLU A 132 -13.72 10.47 4.17
C GLU A 132 -12.73 9.54 4.88
N LYS A 133 -12.96 8.21 4.86
CA LYS A 133 -12.03 7.25 5.45
C LYS A 133 -10.85 7.01 4.53
N LYS A 134 -9.67 6.98 5.12
CA LYS A 134 -8.42 6.82 4.39
C LYS A 134 -8.22 5.37 3.96
N ILE A 135 -7.60 5.18 2.82
CA ILE A 135 -7.25 3.86 2.29
C ILE A 135 -5.74 3.86 2.04
N TYR A 136 -5.05 2.87 2.61
CA TYR A 136 -3.63 2.64 2.35
C TYR A 136 -3.43 1.24 1.81
N PHE A 137 -2.56 1.13 0.81
CA PHE A 137 -2.00 -0.15 0.44
C PHE A 137 -0.73 -0.37 1.26
N THR A 138 -0.67 -1.41 2.05
CA THR A 138 0.35 -1.55 3.09
C THR A 138 1.31 -2.71 2.88
N GLU A 139 0.97 -3.69 2.01
CA GLU A 139 1.88 -4.79 1.74
C GLU A 139 1.62 -5.49 0.40
N ALA A 140 2.68 -5.71 -0.34
CA ALA A 140 2.86 -6.78 -1.32
C ALA A 140 4.35 -7.06 -1.47
N SER A 141 4.71 -8.28 -1.82
CA SER A 141 6.10 -8.68 -2.04
C SER A 141 6.31 -9.30 -3.42
N ILE A 142 7.54 -9.24 -3.88
CA ILE A 142 8.03 -10.00 -5.02
C ILE A 142 8.90 -11.16 -4.52
N GLY A 143 8.95 -12.23 -5.29
CA GLY A 143 9.71 -13.40 -4.87
C GLY A 143 9.84 -14.47 -5.95
N GLU A 144 10.40 -15.62 -5.55
CA GLU A 144 10.66 -16.76 -6.46
C GLU A 144 9.42 -17.28 -7.18
N TRP A 145 8.23 -17.08 -6.62
CA TRP A 145 6.96 -17.50 -7.22
C TRP A 145 6.64 -16.81 -8.56
N ILE A 146 7.30 -15.68 -8.87
CA ILE A 146 7.14 -15.01 -10.16
C ILE A 146 7.76 -15.87 -11.29
N GLY A 147 8.78 -16.67 -10.97
CA GLY A 147 9.57 -17.42 -11.97
C GLY A 147 10.47 -16.51 -12.81
N GLY A 148 11.45 -17.08 -13.49
CA GLY A 148 12.31 -16.33 -14.43
C GLY A 148 13.18 -15.25 -13.78
N TRP A 149 13.39 -15.28 -12.47
CA TRP A 149 14.12 -14.26 -11.72
C TRP A 149 15.58 -14.08 -12.17
N GLU A 150 16.18 -15.10 -12.73
CA GLU A 150 17.49 -15.05 -13.37
C GLU A 150 17.56 -14.05 -14.54
N ASN A 151 16.41 -13.81 -15.19
CA ASN A 151 16.21 -12.87 -16.30
C ASN A 151 15.57 -11.54 -15.86
N ARG A 152 15.61 -11.18 -14.57
CA ARG A 152 14.89 -10.05 -13.97
C ARG A 152 15.20 -8.68 -14.57
N TRP A 153 16.22 -8.60 -15.41
CA TRP A 153 16.60 -7.40 -16.18
C TRP A 153 16.09 -7.42 -17.62
N ASP A 154 15.55 -8.57 -18.06
CA ASP A 154 14.93 -8.66 -19.37
C ASP A 154 13.66 -7.78 -19.40
N PHE A 155 13.47 -7.11 -20.54
CA PHE A 155 12.30 -6.23 -20.73
C PHE A 155 10.98 -6.95 -20.49
N ASN A 156 10.83 -8.16 -20.96
CA ASN A 156 9.58 -8.91 -20.82
C ASN A 156 9.34 -9.28 -19.36
N PHE A 157 10.38 -9.69 -18.63
CA PHE A 157 10.28 -9.99 -17.21
C PHE A 157 9.87 -8.73 -16.42
N LEU A 158 10.58 -7.63 -16.60
CA LEU A 158 10.27 -6.35 -15.92
C LEU A 158 8.84 -5.88 -16.26
N SER A 159 8.45 -5.92 -17.53
CA SER A 159 7.10 -5.51 -17.93
C SER A 159 6.00 -6.40 -17.33
N ASN A 160 6.25 -7.69 -17.17
CA ASN A 160 5.30 -8.63 -16.58
C ASN A 160 5.18 -8.46 -15.06
N CYS A 161 6.15 -7.86 -14.39
CA CYS A 161 6.08 -7.51 -12.98
C CYS A 161 5.53 -6.09 -12.79
N LEU A 162 6.22 -5.09 -13.37
CA LEU A 162 5.92 -3.67 -13.17
C LEU A 162 4.49 -3.29 -13.57
N VAL A 163 4.04 -3.75 -14.74
CA VAL A 163 2.75 -3.32 -15.27
C VAL A 163 1.57 -3.79 -14.40
N PRO A 164 1.45 -5.08 -14.02
CA PRO A 164 0.39 -5.53 -13.13
C PRO A 164 0.48 -4.94 -11.73
N ASP A 165 1.70 -4.84 -11.18
CA ASP A 165 1.93 -4.33 -9.84
C ASP A 165 1.57 -2.84 -9.76
N PHE A 166 2.05 -2.04 -10.71
CA PHE A 166 1.72 -0.61 -10.76
C PHE A 166 0.23 -0.35 -11.00
N SER A 167 -0.39 -1.12 -11.90
CA SER A 167 -1.84 -1.06 -12.17
C SER A 167 -2.65 -1.33 -10.90
N THR A 168 -2.31 -2.35 -10.13
CA THR A 168 -3.09 -2.76 -8.95
C THR A 168 -2.73 -1.92 -7.72
N MET A 169 -1.44 -1.89 -7.34
CA MET A 169 -1.00 -1.37 -6.04
C MET A 169 -0.88 0.14 -6.00
N PHE A 170 -0.72 0.79 -7.17
CA PHE A 170 -0.65 2.24 -7.27
C PHE A 170 -1.91 2.81 -7.92
N LEU A 171 -2.10 2.66 -9.23
CA LEU A 171 -3.23 3.27 -9.93
C LEU A 171 -4.58 2.75 -9.44
N GLY A 172 -4.69 1.45 -9.19
CA GLY A 172 -5.89 0.82 -8.68
C GLY A 172 -6.30 1.34 -7.30
N VAL A 173 -5.35 1.47 -6.39
CA VAL A 173 -5.56 2.01 -5.03
C VAL A 173 -5.84 3.51 -5.08
N LEU A 174 -5.00 4.28 -5.78
CA LEU A 174 -5.11 5.73 -5.88
C LEU A 174 -6.42 6.18 -6.56
N SER A 175 -6.92 5.43 -7.56
CA SER A 175 -8.21 5.73 -8.21
C SER A 175 -9.40 5.58 -7.26
N ARG A 176 -9.24 4.83 -6.17
CA ARG A 176 -10.23 4.56 -5.13
C ARG A 176 -9.99 5.33 -3.84
N GLY A 177 -9.38 6.51 -3.95
CA GLY A 177 -9.14 7.39 -2.79
C GLY A 177 -7.95 6.99 -1.93
N GLY A 178 -7.11 6.06 -2.41
CA GLY A 178 -5.89 5.65 -1.70
C GLY A 178 -4.94 6.82 -1.43
N ARG A 179 -4.27 6.78 -0.28
CA ARG A 179 -3.37 7.83 0.21
C ARG A 179 -1.91 7.49 0.03
N GLY A 180 -1.57 6.23 -0.08
CA GLY A 180 -0.20 5.75 -0.24
C GLY A 180 -0.14 4.26 -0.48
N SER A 181 1.03 3.82 -0.93
CA SER A 181 1.35 2.40 -1.15
C SER A 181 2.71 2.08 -0.55
N VAL A 182 2.74 1.08 0.30
CA VAL A 182 3.93 0.54 0.96
C VAL A 182 4.11 -0.90 0.51
N LEU A 183 5.34 -1.28 0.21
CA LEU A 183 5.66 -2.61 -0.30
C LEU A 183 6.54 -3.39 0.68
N TRP A 184 6.37 -4.68 0.75
CA TRP A 184 7.21 -5.61 1.47
C TRP A 184 8.32 -6.11 0.53
N ASN A 185 9.60 -5.96 0.77
CA ASN A 185 10.24 -5.12 1.77
C ASN A 185 11.27 -4.22 1.07
N LEU A 186 11.97 -3.35 1.83
CA LEU A 186 12.93 -2.41 1.24
C LEU A 186 14.14 -3.12 0.63
N MET A 187 14.81 -4.00 1.39
CA MET A 187 16.07 -4.62 0.96
C MET A 187 16.29 -6.01 1.56
N LEU A 188 16.79 -6.91 0.73
CA LEU A 188 17.33 -8.21 1.12
C LEU A 188 18.65 -8.44 0.39
N ASP A 189 19.47 -9.38 0.91
CA ASP A 189 20.68 -9.77 0.18
C ASP A 189 20.38 -10.77 -0.96
N ASP A 190 21.40 -11.11 -1.73
CA ASP A 190 21.30 -12.07 -2.84
C ASP A 190 21.03 -13.51 -2.38
N LYS A 191 21.07 -13.78 -1.07
CA LYS A 191 20.63 -15.02 -0.42
C LYS A 191 19.26 -14.89 0.24
N ARG A 192 18.59 -13.76 0.01
CA ARG A 192 17.27 -13.42 0.55
C ARG A 192 17.24 -13.22 2.07
N GLY A 193 18.39 -12.97 2.66
CA GLY A 193 18.54 -12.62 4.07
C GLY A 193 18.59 -11.11 4.32
N PRO A 194 18.59 -10.69 5.59
CA PRO A 194 18.34 -11.53 6.75
C PRO A 194 16.86 -11.93 6.86
N TYR A 195 16.61 -13.12 7.34
CA TYR A 195 15.26 -13.58 7.65
C TYR A 195 15.20 -14.13 9.08
N SER A 196 14.03 -14.08 9.68
CA SER A 196 13.79 -14.61 11.01
C SER A 196 14.11 -16.11 11.07
N ARG A 197 14.64 -16.56 12.20
CA ARG A 197 14.83 -17.99 12.47
C ARG A 197 13.52 -18.70 12.83
N HIS A 198 12.45 -17.94 13.08
CA HIS A 198 11.14 -18.47 13.39
C HIS A 198 10.38 -18.86 12.13
N ASP A 199 9.41 -19.76 12.27
CA ASP A 199 8.48 -20.07 11.20
C ASP A 199 7.65 -18.84 10.82
N GLY A 200 7.22 -18.78 9.56
CA GLY A 200 6.44 -17.65 9.01
C GLY A 200 7.27 -16.55 8.35
N SER A 201 8.60 -16.56 8.45
CA SER A 201 9.40 -15.61 7.67
C SER A 201 9.50 -16.04 6.20
N CYS A 202 9.37 -15.10 5.30
CA CYS A 202 9.52 -15.36 3.87
C CYS A 202 10.98 -15.65 3.51
N LYS A 203 11.25 -16.87 3.08
CA LYS A 203 12.59 -17.31 2.62
C LYS A 203 12.77 -17.22 1.11
N THR A 204 11.73 -16.85 0.40
CA THR A 204 11.65 -16.78 -1.06
C THR A 204 11.34 -15.39 -1.57
N CYS A 205 11.19 -14.39 -0.68
CA CYS A 205 10.97 -13.01 -1.01
C CYS A 205 12.23 -12.33 -1.55
N TYR A 206 12.03 -11.32 -2.39
CA TYR A 206 13.05 -10.34 -2.77
C TYR A 206 12.67 -8.97 -2.24
N GLY A 207 13.66 -8.12 -1.94
CA GLY A 207 13.43 -6.73 -1.57
C GLY A 207 13.18 -5.85 -2.80
N GLY A 208 12.77 -4.62 -2.58
CA GLY A 208 12.79 -3.58 -3.62
C GLY A 208 14.20 -3.39 -4.19
N VAL A 209 15.23 -3.63 -3.37
CA VAL A 209 16.62 -3.76 -3.80
C VAL A 209 17.25 -5.04 -3.28
N THR A 210 18.23 -5.55 -4.01
CA THR A 210 19.08 -6.68 -3.60
C THR A 210 20.49 -6.18 -3.30
N ILE A 211 21.03 -6.53 -2.13
CA ILE A 211 22.38 -6.22 -1.73
C ILE A 211 23.26 -7.44 -1.96
N ASN A 212 24.39 -7.27 -2.63
CA ASN A 212 25.35 -8.38 -2.82
C ASN A 212 26.01 -8.74 -1.49
N SER A 213 25.81 -9.97 -1.02
CA SER A 213 26.33 -10.46 0.27
C SER A 213 27.85 -10.69 0.27
N ALA A 214 28.52 -10.69 -0.89
CA ALA A 214 29.96 -10.83 -0.96
C ALA A 214 30.71 -9.50 -0.67
N ASP A 215 30.11 -8.37 -0.98
CA ASP A 215 30.76 -7.05 -0.82
C ASP A 215 29.97 -6.06 0.03
N TYR A 216 28.67 -6.30 0.27
CA TYR A 216 27.73 -5.40 0.94
C TYR A 216 27.72 -3.96 0.41
N LYS A 217 28.09 -3.77 -0.85
CA LYS A 217 28.20 -2.47 -1.53
C LYS A 217 27.43 -2.42 -2.85
N THR A 218 27.46 -3.52 -3.59
CA THR A 218 26.72 -3.61 -4.85
C THR A 218 25.23 -3.74 -4.57
N ILE A 219 24.47 -2.78 -5.05
CA ILE A 219 23.02 -2.71 -4.88
C ILE A 219 22.35 -2.84 -6.25
N VAL A 220 21.39 -3.73 -6.31
CA VAL A 220 20.63 -4.03 -7.51
C VAL A 220 19.17 -3.67 -7.28
N LYS A 221 18.57 -2.87 -8.17
CA LYS A 221 17.17 -2.44 -8.09
C LYS A 221 16.26 -3.49 -8.71
N ASN A 222 15.19 -3.86 -8.02
CA ASN A 222 14.21 -4.82 -8.49
C ASN A 222 12.92 -4.11 -8.94
N SER A 223 11.91 -4.83 -9.46
CA SER A 223 10.69 -4.25 -10.02
C SER A 223 10.00 -3.28 -9.04
N HIS A 224 9.77 -3.66 -7.81
CA HIS A 224 9.14 -2.82 -6.79
C HIS A 224 9.87 -1.49 -6.53
N TRP A 225 11.21 -1.47 -6.69
CA TRP A 225 11.93 -0.20 -6.61
C TRP A 225 11.50 0.76 -7.71
N PHE A 226 11.31 0.26 -8.93
CA PHE A 226 10.88 1.08 -10.07
C PHE A 226 9.44 1.54 -9.91
N ASP A 227 8.52 0.70 -9.42
CA ASP A 227 7.14 1.09 -9.12
C ASP A 227 7.10 2.27 -8.14
N CYS A 228 7.81 2.15 -7.01
CA CYS A 228 7.92 3.24 -6.04
C CYS A 228 8.58 4.49 -6.64
N ALA A 229 9.64 4.33 -7.44
CA ALA A 229 10.33 5.45 -8.07
C ALA A 229 9.43 6.22 -9.03
N HIS A 230 8.65 5.53 -9.86
CA HIS A 230 7.69 6.17 -10.77
C HIS A 230 6.63 6.96 -10.00
N ALA A 231 6.05 6.38 -8.95
CA ALA A 231 5.08 7.07 -8.13
C ALA A 231 5.71 8.28 -7.41
N SER A 232 6.86 8.10 -6.75
CA SER A 232 7.49 9.13 -5.93
C SER A 232 8.01 10.33 -6.75
N VAL A 233 8.40 10.13 -8.00
CA VAL A 233 8.83 11.23 -8.89
C VAL A 233 7.64 12.11 -9.26
N ALA A 234 6.49 11.52 -9.57
CA ALA A 234 5.32 12.27 -10.03
C ALA A 234 4.45 12.82 -8.89
N LEU A 235 4.40 12.14 -7.75
CA LEU A 235 3.54 12.49 -6.63
C LEU A 235 4.36 12.93 -5.42
N LYS A 236 4.10 14.14 -4.94
CA LYS A 236 4.69 14.66 -3.70
C LYS A 236 3.70 14.51 -2.54
N PRO A 237 4.18 14.41 -1.30
CA PRO A 237 3.30 14.46 -0.14
C PRO A 237 2.36 15.67 -0.21
N GLY A 238 1.07 15.46 -0.02
CA GLY A 238 0.04 16.49 -0.17
C GLY A 238 -0.45 16.72 -1.61
N ALA A 239 -0.03 15.93 -2.59
CA ALA A 239 -0.58 15.97 -3.94
C ALA A 239 -2.09 15.73 -3.94
N ARG A 240 -2.80 16.46 -4.77
CA ARG A 240 -4.27 16.36 -4.92
C ARG A 240 -4.62 15.76 -6.27
N ARG A 241 -5.44 14.71 -6.28
CA ARG A 241 -5.93 14.12 -7.52
C ARG A 241 -6.71 15.17 -8.31
N MET A 242 -6.41 15.26 -9.58
CA MET A 242 -7.10 16.15 -10.52
C MET A 242 -8.18 15.36 -11.26
N GLU A 243 -9.33 15.97 -11.44
CA GLU A 243 -10.27 15.52 -12.46
C GLU A 243 -9.74 15.92 -13.83
N HIS A 244 -9.74 15.00 -14.75
CA HIS A 244 -9.41 15.27 -16.14
C HIS A 244 -10.61 14.95 -17.04
N LYS A 245 -10.85 15.79 -18.01
CA LYS A 245 -11.71 15.45 -19.15
C LYS A 245 -10.84 14.70 -20.13
N SER A 246 -11.05 13.40 -20.26
CA SER A 246 -10.40 12.59 -21.28
C SER A 246 -11.44 12.17 -22.33
N PHE A 247 -10.98 12.05 -23.56
CA PHE A 247 -11.64 11.13 -24.47
C PHE A 247 -11.51 9.72 -23.88
N GLU A 248 -12.29 8.79 -24.39
CA GLU A 248 -12.19 7.39 -23.97
C GLU A 248 -10.73 6.92 -24.07
N LEU A 249 -10.19 6.45 -22.94
CA LEU A 249 -8.82 5.93 -22.92
C LEU A 249 -8.76 4.63 -23.71
N PRO A 250 -7.70 4.40 -24.51
CA PRO A 250 -7.52 3.16 -25.20
C PRO A 250 -7.52 1.97 -24.21
N SER A 251 -8.03 0.83 -24.66
CA SER A 251 -8.06 -0.40 -23.86
C SER A 251 -6.65 -0.75 -23.35
N GLY A 252 -6.53 -1.06 -22.07
CA GLY A 252 -5.28 -1.40 -21.40
C GLY A 252 -4.46 -0.19 -20.97
N ILE A 253 -5.03 1.03 -21.04
CA ILE A 253 -4.42 2.24 -20.49
C ILE A 253 -5.12 2.64 -19.22
N GLU A 254 -4.33 2.87 -18.18
CA GLU A 254 -4.75 3.48 -16.93
C GLU A 254 -3.93 4.75 -16.69
N LEU A 255 -4.59 5.79 -16.16
CA LEU A 255 -3.97 7.09 -15.99
C LEU A 255 -4.56 7.80 -14.77
N GLN A 256 -3.68 8.44 -13.99
CA GLN A 256 -4.06 9.35 -12.91
C GLN A 256 -3.23 10.62 -13.00
N MET A 257 -3.85 11.78 -12.70
CA MET A 257 -3.20 13.08 -12.69
C MET A 257 -3.34 13.74 -11.32
N TYR A 258 -2.30 14.48 -10.93
CA TYR A 258 -2.22 15.12 -9.62
C TYR A 258 -1.63 16.51 -9.72
N LEU A 259 -2.14 17.43 -8.92
CA LEU A 259 -1.52 18.72 -8.66
C LEU A 259 -0.71 18.59 -7.36
N ASN A 260 0.59 18.77 -7.47
CA ASN A 260 1.51 18.78 -6.34
C ASN A 260 1.48 20.13 -5.58
N PRO A 261 1.88 20.16 -4.31
CA PRO A 261 1.90 21.41 -3.53
C PRO A 261 2.81 22.52 -4.09
N ASP A 262 3.79 22.17 -4.91
CA ASP A 262 4.69 23.12 -5.60
C ASP A 262 4.15 23.56 -6.98
N ASN A 263 2.88 23.33 -7.25
CA ASN A 263 2.19 23.59 -8.51
C ASN A 263 2.75 22.82 -9.72
N THR A 264 3.49 21.75 -9.52
CA THR A 264 3.77 20.81 -10.60
C THR A 264 2.60 19.87 -10.82
N VAL A 265 2.34 19.51 -12.08
CA VAL A 265 1.42 18.43 -12.43
C VAL A 265 2.20 17.13 -12.56
N GLY A 266 1.81 16.13 -11.79
CA GLY A 266 2.32 14.77 -11.90
C GLY A 266 1.31 13.85 -12.58
N VAL A 267 1.78 13.00 -13.48
CA VAL A 267 0.95 12.01 -14.19
C VAL A 267 1.56 10.64 -14.04
N LEU A 268 0.75 9.68 -13.66
CA LEU A 268 1.06 8.26 -13.65
C LEU A 268 0.31 7.57 -14.76
N ILE A 269 1.00 6.78 -15.57
CA ILE A 269 0.42 6.06 -16.70
C ILE A 269 0.87 4.60 -16.66
N CYS A 270 -0.07 3.70 -16.87
CA CYS A 270 0.19 2.29 -17.11
C CYS A 270 -0.35 1.91 -18.49
N ASN A 271 0.51 1.39 -19.35
CA ASN A 271 0.13 0.83 -20.66
C ASN A 271 0.30 -0.69 -20.65
N ASN A 272 -0.78 -1.39 -20.34
CA ASN A 272 -0.84 -2.85 -20.40
C ASN A 272 -1.20 -3.37 -21.79
N SER A 273 -1.36 -2.51 -22.79
CA SER A 273 -1.63 -2.94 -24.17
C SER A 273 -0.34 -3.41 -24.89
N SER A 274 -0.51 -4.07 -26.01
CA SER A 274 0.58 -4.51 -26.89
C SER A 274 1.03 -3.45 -27.90
N LYS A 275 0.54 -2.20 -27.78
CA LYS A 275 0.82 -1.11 -28.72
C LYS A 275 1.30 0.12 -28.00
N ASN A 276 2.22 0.86 -28.61
CA ASN A 276 2.54 2.22 -28.17
C ASN A 276 1.29 3.11 -28.30
N GLN A 277 1.13 4.02 -27.35
CA GLN A 277 -0.02 4.95 -27.32
C GLN A 277 0.47 6.39 -27.26
N ASP A 278 -0.04 7.21 -28.18
CA ASP A 278 0.24 8.64 -28.19
C ASP A 278 -0.76 9.39 -27.32
N PHE A 279 -0.23 10.22 -26.42
CA PHE A 279 -1.01 11.08 -25.56
C PHE A 279 -0.69 12.54 -25.79
N VAL A 280 -1.72 13.37 -25.65
CA VAL A 280 -1.61 14.80 -25.59
C VAL A 280 -2.25 15.27 -24.30
N PHE A 281 -1.45 15.74 -23.37
CA PHE A 281 -1.90 16.37 -22.15
C PHE A 281 -1.96 17.87 -22.40
N ALA A 282 -3.12 18.46 -22.25
CA ALA A 282 -3.34 19.89 -22.47
C ALA A 282 -3.89 20.54 -21.20
N SER A 283 -3.25 21.61 -20.77
CA SER A 283 -3.77 22.56 -19.78
C SER A 283 -4.04 23.91 -20.44
N THR A 284 -4.40 24.92 -19.67
CA THR A 284 -4.58 26.28 -20.16
C THR A 284 -3.28 26.93 -20.64
N LYS A 285 -2.14 26.43 -20.17
CA LYS A 285 -0.82 27.03 -20.44
C LYS A 285 0.10 26.15 -21.29
N HIS A 286 -0.04 24.83 -21.15
CA HIS A 286 0.93 23.88 -21.71
C HIS A 286 0.26 22.75 -22.47
N THR A 287 0.98 22.23 -23.44
CA THR A 287 0.64 20.99 -24.14
C THR A 287 1.85 20.08 -24.13
N VAL A 288 1.70 18.88 -23.55
CA VAL A 288 2.73 17.86 -23.50
C VAL A 288 2.30 16.68 -24.37
N LYS A 289 3.15 16.29 -25.31
CA LYS A 289 2.95 15.11 -26.15
C LYS A 289 3.90 14.01 -25.69
N TYR A 290 3.39 12.82 -25.50
CA TYR A 290 4.20 11.69 -25.08
C TYR A 290 3.71 10.38 -25.71
N ASN A 291 4.62 9.59 -26.24
CA ASN A 291 4.36 8.23 -26.73
C ASN A 291 4.69 7.26 -25.61
N VAL A 292 3.66 6.63 -25.04
CA VAL A 292 3.81 5.63 -23.97
C VAL A 292 4.06 4.27 -24.62
N PRO A 293 5.23 3.66 -24.41
CA PRO A 293 5.54 2.35 -25.00
C PRO A 293 4.56 1.26 -24.57
N ALA A 294 4.41 0.24 -25.39
CA ALA A 294 3.68 -0.97 -25.05
C ALA A 294 4.26 -1.63 -23.80
N LYS A 295 3.42 -2.22 -22.95
CA LYS A 295 3.84 -2.96 -21.75
C LYS A 295 4.79 -2.19 -20.86
N SER A 296 4.44 -0.93 -20.55
CA SER A 296 5.27 -0.04 -19.75
C SER A 296 4.46 0.79 -18.77
N ILE A 297 5.18 1.33 -17.78
CA ILE A 297 4.70 2.39 -16.91
C ILE A 297 5.46 3.70 -17.25
N ALA A 298 4.83 4.82 -17.05
CA ALA A 298 5.44 6.13 -17.28
C ALA A 298 4.99 7.13 -16.20
N SER A 299 5.91 8.04 -15.87
CA SER A 299 5.64 9.16 -14.98
C SER A 299 6.06 10.45 -15.68
N LEU A 300 5.17 11.41 -15.70
CA LEU A 300 5.44 12.74 -16.26
C LEU A 300 5.29 13.77 -15.15
N ILE A 301 6.12 14.81 -15.21
CA ILE A 301 6.01 15.96 -14.31
C ILE A 301 6.34 17.23 -15.07
N TRP A 302 5.54 18.28 -14.88
CA TRP A 302 5.82 19.61 -15.43
C TRP A 302 5.28 20.71 -14.52
N GLN A 303 5.79 21.93 -14.70
CA GLN A 303 5.29 23.12 -14.01
C GLN A 303 4.00 23.61 -14.69
N GLU A 304 2.95 23.85 -13.89
CA GLU A 304 1.70 24.44 -14.38
C GLU A 304 1.73 25.96 -14.41
#